data_218f5e27b9dc5b77a4a67edefb122c66
#
_entry.id   218f5e27b9dc5b77a4a67edefb122c66
#
_cell.length_a   1.000
_cell.length_b   1.000
_cell.length_c   1.000
_cell.angle_alpha   90.00
_cell.angle_beta   90.00
_cell.angle_gamma   90.00
#
_symmetry.space_group_name_H-M   'P 1'
#
loop_
_entity.id
_entity.type
_entity.pdbx_description
1 polymer ?
#
loop_
_entity_poly.entity_id
_entity_poly.type
_entity_poly.pdbx_seq_one_letter_code
_entity_poly.pdbx_strand_id
1 'polypeptide(L)'
;MQPDYHKRFKKQYRKLSPKIREKFMERLRIFQSNPVSPELNNHALHGEYLGYRSINVTGDLRAIYEVQEDGVIKFLFIDTHSNLF
;
A
#
# COMPACT_ATOMS: atom_id res chain seq x y z
N MET A 1 15.00 -3.53 2.37
CA MET A 1 14.24 -3.15 1.16
C MET A 1 13.73 -1.72 1.31
N GLN A 2 13.95 -0.88 0.30
CA GLN A 2 13.43 0.48 0.25
C GLN A 2 12.43 0.56 -0.89
N PRO A 3 11.13 0.77 -0.61
CA PRO A 3 10.16 0.89 -1.67
C PRO A 3 10.26 2.23 -2.39
N ASP A 4 9.84 2.24 -3.64
CA ASP A 4 9.59 3.47 -4.38
C ASP A 4 8.14 3.91 -4.18
N TYR A 5 7.87 5.17 -4.46
CA TYR A 5 6.54 5.75 -4.32
C TYR A 5 6.18 6.55 -5.57
N HIS A 6 5.03 6.21 -6.15
CA HIS A 6 4.49 6.99 -7.26
C HIS A 6 4.12 8.40 -6.77
N LYS A 7 4.21 9.35 -7.65
CA LYS A 7 3.86 10.75 -7.40
C LYS A 7 2.43 10.90 -6.82
N ARG A 8 1.48 10.11 -7.32
CA ARG A 8 0.11 10.07 -6.81
C ARG A 8 0.06 9.61 -5.35
N PHE A 9 0.82 8.58 -5.00
CA PHE A 9 0.91 8.10 -3.62
C PHE A 9 1.44 9.20 -2.70
N LYS A 10 2.53 9.86 -3.10
CA LYS A 10 3.13 10.93 -2.30
C LYS A 10 2.14 12.06 -2.03
N LYS A 11 1.36 12.44 -3.04
CA LYS A 11 0.35 13.49 -2.92
C LYS A 11 -0.76 13.09 -1.94
N GLN A 12 -1.26 11.87 -2.06
CA GLN A 12 -2.30 11.35 -1.18
C GLN A 12 -1.81 11.19 0.25
N TYR A 13 -0.59 10.71 0.41
CA TYR A 13 0.04 10.49 1.71
C TYR A 13 0.16 11.81 2.50
N ARG A 14 0.53 12.89 1.82
CA ARG A 14 0.66 14.20 2.47
C ARG A 14 -0.65 14.72 3.03
N LYS A 15 -1.79 14.27 2.49
CA LYS A 15 -3.12 14.67 2.95
C LYS A 15 -3.61 13.86 4.15
N LEU A 16 -2.94 12.78 4.49
CA LEU A 16 -3.32 11.95 5.63
C LEU A 16 -2.93 12.65 6.93
N SER A 17 -3.68 12.36 8.01
CA SER A 17 -3.31 12.86 9.34
C SER A 17 -1.98 12.24 9.78
N PRO A 18 -1.24 12.91 10.68
CA PRO A 18 0.00 12.33 11.21
C PRO A 18 -0.18 10.94 11.81
N LYS A 19 -1.29 10.71 12.49
CA LYS A 19 -1.61 9.41 13.10
C LYS A 19 -1.76 8.32 12.04
N ILE A 20 -2.40 8.62 10.92
CA ILE A 20 -2.60 7.66 9.82
C ILE A 20 -1.29 7.41 9.08
N ARG A 21 -0.49 8.46 8.86
CA ARG A 21 0.84 8.30 8.25
C ARG A 21 1.72 7.37 9.10
N GLU A 22 1.67 7.54 10.40
CA GLU A 22 2.39 6.68 11.35
C GLU A 22 1.91 5.23 11.25
N LYS A 23 0.59 5.03 11.08
CA LYS A 23 0.02 3.70 10.89
C LYS A 23 0.53 3.05 9.60
N PHE A 24 0.64 3.80 8.52
CA PHE A 24 1.22 3.27 7.28
C PHE A 24 2.68 2.84 7.51
N MET A 25 3.47 3.65 8.21
CA MET A 25 4.87 3.30 8.49
C MET A 25 4.99 2.04 9.33
N GLU A 26 4.08 1.83 10.28
CA GLU A 26 4.00 0.60 11.04
C GLU A 26 3.71 -0.60 10.14
N ARG A 27 2.72 -0.47 9.24
CA ARG A 27 2.37 -1.52 8.28
C ARG A 27 3.52 -1.81 7.32
N LEU A 28 4.24 -0.77 6.90
CA LEU A 28 5.39 -0.93 6.03
C LEU A 28 6.50 -1.75 6.72
N ARG A 29 6.75 -1.52 7.99
CA ARG A 29 7.71 -2.32 8.74
C ARG A 29 7.31 -3.79 8.81
N ILE A 30 6.02 -4.05 9.04
CA ILE A 30 5.50 -5.43 9.02
C ILE A 30 5.71 -6.04 7.64
N PHE A 31 5.36 -5.30 6.58
CA PHE A 31 5.51 -5.73 5.19
C PHE A 31 6.96 -6.08 4.87
N GLN A 32 7.91 -5.27 5.30
CA GLN A 32 9.33 -5.50 5.07
C GLN A 32 9.84 -6.75 5.79
N SER A 33 9.27 -7.05 6.96
CA SER A 33 9.63 -8.23 7.74
C SER A 33 8.94 -9.49 7.22
N ASN A 34 7.65 -9.39 6.91
CA ASN A 34 6.84 -10.51 6.42
C ASN A 34 5.69 -10.00 5.55
N PRO A 35 5.86 -9.98 4.21
CA PRO A 35 4.85 -9.43 3.31
C PRO A 35 3.50 -10.14 3.37
N VAL A 36 3.46 -11.36 3.88
CA VAL A 36 2.22 -12.16 3.97
C VAL A 36 1.67 -12.23 5.38
N SER A 37 2.14 -11.36 6.28
CA SER A 37 1.61 -11.28 7.63
C SER A 37 0.09 -11.05 7.59
N PRO A 38 -0.70 -11.78 8.41
CA PRO A 38 -2.17 -11.68 8.37
C PRO A 38 -2.72 -10.27 8.56
N GLU A 39 -2.03 -9.43 9.34
CA GLU A 39 -2.46 -8.05 9.60
C GLU A 39 -2.55 -7.21 8.33
N LEU A 40 -1.75 -7.53 7.33
CA LEU A 40 -1.70 -6.79 6.07
C LEU A 40 -2.82 -7.18 5.11
N ASN A 41 -3.36 -8.39 5.25
CA ASN A 41 -4.29 -8.94 4.26
C ASN A 41 -3.80 -8.69 2.83
N ASN A 42 -2.53 -8.99 2.58
CA ASN A 42 -1.90 -8.79 1.28
C ASN A 42 -2.53 -9.71 0.25
N HIS A 43 -3.10 -9.14 -0.80
CA HIS A 43 -3.76 -9.94 -1.83
C HIS A 43 -3.66 -9.28 -3.21
N ALA A 44 -3.70 -10.12 -4.24
CA ALA A 44 -3.71 -9.66 -5.62
C ALA A 44 -5.06 -9.05 -5.98
N LEU A 45 -5.03 -8.03 -6.82
CA LEU A 45 -6.23 -7.36 -7.30
C LEU A 45 -6.63 -7.90 -8.68
N HIS A 46 -7.87 -7.61 -9.07
CA HIS A 46 -8.47 -8.09 -10.32
C HIS A 46 -9.04 -6.91 -11.10
N GLY A 47 -9.58 -7.20 -12.29
CA GLY A 47 -10.22 -6.19 -13.13
C GLY A 47 -9.22 -5.14 -13.59
N GLU A 48 -9.58 -3.88 -13.45
CA GLU A 48 -8.74 -2.77 -13.88
C GLU A 48 -7.44 -2.64 -13.09
N TYR A 49 -7.36 -3.27 -11.91
CA TYR A 49 -6.16 -3.27 -11.07
C TYR A 49 -5.35 -4.55 -11.19
N LEU A 50 -5.59 -5.34 -12.23
CA LEU A 50 -4.86 -6.59 -12.45
C LEU A 50 -3.36 -6.31 -12.52
N GLY A 51 -2.59 -7.11 -11.78
CA GLY A 51 -1.14 -6.94 -11.69
C GLY A 51 -0.69 -6.17 -10.46
N TYR A 52 -1.62 -5.54 -9.74
CA TYR A 52 -1.34 -4.82 -8.50
C TYR A 52 -1.76 -5.64 -7.28
N ARG A 53 -1.26 -5.24 -6.12
CA ARG A 53 -1.59 -5.87 -4.85
C ARG A 53 -1.99 -4.81 -3.84
N SER A 54 -2.75 -5.23 -2.84
CA SER A 54 -3.27 -4.35 -1.79
C SER A 54 -2.83 -4.82 -0.42
N ILE A 55 -2.45 -3.89 0.44
CA ILE A 55 -2.28 -4.17 1.87
C ILE A 55 -3.17 -3.23 2.68
N ASN A 56 -3.64 -3.74 3.82
CA ASN A 56 -4.45 -2.95 4.76
C ASN A 56 -3.55 -2.00 5.54
N VAL A 57 -3.95 -0.75 5.62
CA VAL A 57 -3.31 0.26 6.48
C VAL A 57 -4.13 0.45 7.75
N THR A 58 -5.43 0.71 7.57
CA THR A 58 -6.43 0.73 8.65
C THR A 58 -7.59 -0.18 8.25
N GLY A 59 -8.65 -0.21 9.03
CA GLY A 59 -9.85 -0.98 8.70
C GLY A 59 -10.41 -0.66 7.32
N ASP A 60 -10.25 0.58 6.83
CA ASP A 60 -10.80 1.03 5.56
C ASP A 60 -9.72 1.45 4.56
N LEU A 61 -8.59 1.97 5.01
CA LEU A 61 -7.54 2.52 4.14
C LEU A 61 -6.66 1.41 3.59
N ARG A 62 -6.40 1.47 2.28
CA ARG A 62 -5.60 0.48 1.55
C ARG A 62 -4.45 1.16 0.84
N ALA A 63 -3.28 0.51 0.83
CA ALA A 63 -2.12 0.93 0.03
C ALA A 63 -1.95 -0.08 -1.11
N ILE A 64 -1.89 0.44 -2.33
CA ILE A 64 -1.80 -0.38 -3.54
C ILE A 64 -0.39 -0.28 -4.09
N TYR A 65 0.19 -1.43 -4.42
CA TYR A 65 1.56 -1.49 -4.92
C TYR A 65 1.69 -2.47 -6.07
N GLU A 66 2.81 -2.36 -6.78
CA GLU A 66 3.23 -3.34 -7.79
C GLU A 66 4.66 -3.77 -7.51
N VAL A 67 5.01 -4.96 -7.97
CA VAL A 67 6.38 -5.44 -7.99
C VAL A 67 6.94 -5.15 -9.38
N GLN A 68 7.96 -4.32 -9.46
CA GLN A 68 8.58 -3.94 -10.73
C GLN A 68 9.52 -5.03 -11.23
N GLU A 69 9.97 -4.93 -12.49
CA GLU A 69 10.82 -5.95 -13.13
C GLU A 69 12.08 -6.27 -12.35
N ASP A 70 12.67 -5.27 -11.70
CA ASP A 70 13.86 -5.42 -10.88
C ASP A 70 13.57 -5.94 -9.47
N GLY A 71 12.31 -6.27 -9.17
CA GLY A 71 11.89 -6.73 -7.85
C GLY A 71 11.62 -5.61 -6.85
N VAL A 72 11.77 -4.36 -7.25
CA VAL A 72 11.48 -3.22 -6.38
C VAL A 72 9.98 -3.06 -6.21
N ILE A 73 9.55 -2.85 -4.97
CA ILE A 73 8.15 -2.55 -4.65
C ILE A 73 7.91 -1.08 -4.89
N LYS A 74 6.86 -0.76 -5.64
CA LYS A 74 6.44 0.63 -5.86
C LYS A 74 5.01 0.81 -5.38
N PHE A 75 4.81 1.66 -4.37
CA PHE A 75 3.47 2.04 -3.93
C PHE A 75 2.90 3.08 -4.89
N LEU A 76 1.72 2.79 -5.42
CA LEU A 76 1.11 3.56 -6.50
C LEU A 76 0.09 4.57 -5.99
N PHE A 77 -0.74 4.17 -5.04
CA PHE A 77 -1.73 5.06 -4.43
C PHE A 77 -2.20 4.47 -3.10
N ILE A 78 -2.80 5.34 -2.29
CA ILE A 78 -3.35 5.00 -0.98
C ILE A 78 -4.71 5.69 -0.85
N ASP A 79 -5.76 4.92 -0.61
CA ASP A 79 -7.11 5.46 -0.51
C ASP A 79 -8.01 4.48 0.24
N THR A 80 -9.25 4.90 0.49
CA THR A 80 -10.22 4.03 1.17
C THR A 80 -10.68 2.93 0.23
N HIS A 81 -11.08 1.80 0.81
CA HIS A 81 -11.63 0.67 0.07
C HIS A 81 -12.81 1.11 -0.81
N SER A 82 -13.69 1.94 -0.29
CA SER A 82 -14.86 2.41 -1.02
C SER A 82 -14.52 3.30 -2.22
N ASN A 83 -13.42 4.06 -2.15
CA ASN A 83 -12.97 4.88 -3.28
C ASN A 83 -12.23 4.06 -4.34
N LEU A 84 -11.65 2.93 -3.96
CA LEU A 84 -10.87 2.09 -4.88
C LEU A 84 -11.73 1.04 -5.58
N PHE A 85 -12.76 0.56 -4.91
CA PHE A 85 -13.57 -0.59 -5.39
C PHE A 85 -15.09 -0.36 -5.37
#